data_e0e332f930a0ccf23186ff30c755c3a3
#
_entry.id   e0e332f930a0ccf23186ff30c755c3a3
#
_cell.length_a   1.000
_cell.length_b   1.000
_cell.length_c   1.000
_cell.angle_alpha   90.00
_cell.angle_beta   90.00
_cell.angle_gamma   90.00
#
_symmetry.space_group_name_H-M   'P 1'
#
loop_
_entity.id
_entity.type
_entity.pdbx_description
1 polymer ?
#
loop_
_entity_poly.entity_id
_entity_poly.type
_entity_poly.pdbx_seq_one_letter_code
_entity_poly.pdbx_strand_id
1 'polypeptide(L)'
;MVDIIIPVYNALDTLELAVTSALMQGDVRILLVDDGSTDGTARLCDELAHHPRIAVIHQRNHGVSAARNAGLQAAASEWLTFLDADDVLLPDAIGNLLTLAGDSQAIQGLVTRSEAPDVPECTVQTLPSRDMLDLALRNPTVHLHTHGWLLRREICNERFNESLRLGEDGEWMMRVLRGTKTVARAQVNAYCYHLRADSAVHSAADVVREYLRTLTAAQPTLNYLDMPDAAAQYRLMHLLLMLTHGVVQEGGFRDGLRQCGAIRRLCRE
;
A
#
# COMPACT_ATOMS: atom_id res chain seq x y z
N MET A 1 -13.86 -5.63 15.69
CA MET A 1 -13.13 -4.33 15.70
C MET A 1 -11.94 -4.41 14.73
N VAL A 2 -11.70 -3.38 13.95
CA VAL A 2 -10.61 -3.25 12.97
C VAL A 2 -9.77 -2.01 13.29
N ASP A 3 -8.44 -2.11 13.24
CA ASP A 3 -7.55 -0.95 13.29
C ASP A 3 -7.33 -0.40 11.88
N ILE A 4 -7.64 0.88 11.67
CA ILE A 4 -7.34 1.63 10.44
C ILE A 4 -6.11 2.48 10.71
N ILE A 5 -4.99 2.16 10.07
CA ILE A 5 -3.73 2.89 10.22
C ILE A 5 -3.66 3.95 9.11
N ILE A 6 -3.57 5.21 9.51
CA ILE A 6 -3.46 6.36 8.60
C ILE A 6 -2.10 7.02 8.81
N PRO A 7 -1.11 6.80 7.94
CA PRO A 7 0.12 7.58 7.94
C PRO A 7 -0.19 9.00 7.46
N VAL A 8 0.29 10.02 8.18
CA VAL A 8 -0.07 11.42 7.94
C VAL A 8 1.20 12.25 7.83
N TYR A 9 1.33 13.02 6.76
CA TYR A 9 2.36 14.05 6.61
C TYR A 9 1.88 15.17 5.70
N ASN A 10 1.76 16.38 6.24
CA ASN A 10 1.31 17.58 5.50
C ASN A 10 0.03 17.32 4.69
N ALA A 11 -1.03 16.90 5.36
CA ALA A 11 -2.32 16.50 4.78
C ALA A 11 -3.50 17.34 5.30
N LEU A 12 -3.27 18.64 5.59
CA LEU A 12 -4.25 19.50 6.21
C LEU A 12 -5.58 19.56 5.45
N ASP A 13 -5.53 19.56 4.12
CA ASP A 13 -6.71 19.71 3.27
C ASP A 13 -7.49 18.42 3.04
N THR A 14 -6.91 17.25 3.35
CA THR A 14 -7.48 15.94 2.97
C THR A 14 -7.79 15.03 4.16
N LEU A 15 -7.07 15.17 5.27
CA LEU A 15 -7.14 14.28 6.41
C LEU A 15 -8.55 14.14 7.00
N GLU A 16 -9.32 15.24 7.08
CA GLU A 16 -10.68 15.21 7.62
C GLU A 16 -11.60 14.28 6.81
N LEU A 17 -11.47 14.31 5.48
CA LEU A 17 -12.26 13.45 4.60
C LEU A 17 -11.88 11.97 4.79
N ALA A 18 -10.58 11.67 4.83
CA ALA A 18 -10.07 10.32 5.07
C ALA A 18 -10.58 9.77 6.42
N VAL A 19 -10.44 10.55 7.50
CA VAL A 19 -10.90 10.17 8.85
C VAL A 19 -12.42 9.99 8.90
N THR A 20 -13.18 10.88 8.26
CA THR A 20 -14.63 10.78 8.19
C THR A 20 -15.07 9.47 7.51
N SER A 21 -14.45 9.15 6.36
CA SER A 21 -14.72 7.90 5.64
C SER A 21 -14.42 6.66 6.49
N ALA A 22 -13.33 6.72 7.27
CA ALA A 22 -12.93 5.66 8.20
C ALA A 22 -13.92 5.52 9.38
N LEU A 23 -14.38 6.61 9.97
CA LEU A 23 -15.35 6.60 11.07
C LEU A 23 -16.71 6.03 10.67
N MET A 24 -17.06 6.11 9.39
CA MET A 24 -18.31 5.53 8.84
C MET A 24 -18.25 4.01 8.68
N GLN A 25 -17.09 3.36 8.88
CA GLN A 25 -16.91 1.92 8.67
C GLN A 25 -17.40 1.01 9.82
N GLY A 26 -18.17 1.52 10.76
CA GLY A 26 -18.74 0.72 11.87
C GLY A 26 -17.75 0.54 13.03
N ASP A 27 -17.50 -0.71 13.46
CA ASP A 27 -16.66 -1.02 14.65
C ASP A 27 -15.16 -0.96 14.30
N VAL A 28 -14.63 0.27 14.24
CA VAL A 28 -13.24 0.55 13.92
C VAL A 28 -12.56 1.42 14.97
N ARG A 29 -11.24 1.29 15.07
CA ARG A 29 -10.34 2.23 15.73
C ARG A 29 -9.39 2.81 14.71
N ILE A 30 -9.18 4.12 14.72
CA ILE A 30 -8.31 4.84 13.82
C ILE A 30 -7.00 5.19 14.54
N LEU A 31 -5.89 4.86 13.92
CA LEU A 31 -4.55 5.19 14.37
C LEU A 31 -3.94 6.20 13.39
N LEU A 32 -3.98 7.49 13.76
CA LEU A 32 -3.32 8.56 13.02
C LEU A 32 -1.84 8.57 13.42
N VAL A 33 -0.96 8.44 12.46
CA VAL A 33 0.49 8.52 12.70
C VAL A 33 1.04 9.72 11.98
N ASP A 34 1.14 10.84 12.69
CA ASP A 34 1.72 12.09 12.18
C ASP A 34 3.24 11.97 12.11
N ASP A 35 3.78 11.96 10.91
CA ASP A 35 5.20 11.85 10.60
C ASP A 35 5.88 13.24 10.57
N GLY A 36 5.61 14.06 11.58
CA GLY A 36 6.25 15.35 11.77
C GLY A 36 5.76 16.42 10.79
N SER A 37 4.45 16.56 10.63
CA SER A 37 3.85 17.59 9.77
C SER A 37 4.20 19.01 10.19
N THR A 38 4.28 19.90 9.21
CA THR A 38 4.69 21.32 9.41
C THR A 38 3.65 22.34 8.92
N ASP A 39 2.54 21.90 8.36
CA ASP A 39 1.48 22.70 7.73
C ASP A 39 0.24 22.94 8.60
N GLY A 40 0.25 22.48 9.85
CA GLY A 40 -0.92 22.50 10.76
C GLY A 40 -1.63 21.17 10.91
N THR A 41 -1.29 20.16 10.12
CA THR A 41 -1.87 18.81 10.20
C THR A 41 -1.71 18.18 11.58
N ALA A 42 -0.54 18.37 12.25
CA ALA A 42 -0.34 17.82 13.59
C ALA A 42 -1.40 18.31 14.59
N ARG A 43 -1.73 19.61 14.53
CA ARG A 43 -2.81 20.17 15.35
C ARG A 43 -4.20 19.59 14.99
N LEU A 44 -4.47 19.41 13.71
CA LEU A 44 -5.71 18.75 13.26
C LEU A 44 -5.80 17.32 13.79
N CYS A 45 -4.70 16.56 13.82
CA CYS A 45 -4.65 15.23 14.43
C CYS A 45 -5.05 15.28 15.92
N ASP A 46 -4.53 16.25 16.69
CA ASP A 46 -4.89 16.43 18.11
C ASP A 46 -6.37 16.78 18.28
N GLU A 47 -6.93 17.61 17.40
CA GLU A 47 -8.35 17.96 17.40
C GLU A 47 -9.22 16.73 17.09
N LEU A 48 -8.85 15.90 16.12
CA LEU A 48 -9.54 14.66 15.77
C LEU A 48 -9.43 13.61 16.90
N ALA A 49 -8.36 13.61 17.69
CA ALA A 49 -8.17 12.70 18.83
C ALA A 49 -9.18 12.89 19.98
N HIS A 50 -9.96 13.97 19.99
CA HIS A 50 -11.10 14.08 20.91
C HIS A 50 -12.19 13.04 20.64
N HIS A 51 -12.21 12.43 19.45
CA HIS A 51 -13.12 11.34 19.15
C HIS A 51 -12.63 10.02 19.78
N PRO A 52 -13.47 9.28 20.55
CA PRO A 52 -13.03 8.12 21.36
C PRO A 52 -12.47 6.94 20.55
N ARG A 53 -12.73 6.90 19.25
CA ARG A 53 -12.20 5.86 18.36
C ARG A 53 -10.90 6.26 17.64
N ILE A 54 -10.35 7.43 17.92
CA ILE A 54 -9.12 7.94 17.28
C ILE A 54 -8.01 8.01 18.30
N ALA A 55 -6.87 7.45 17.96
CA ALA A 55 -5.62 7.61 18.68
C ALA A 55 -4.57 8.23 17.75
N VAL A 56 -3.72 9.10 18.30
CA VAL A 56 -2.68 9.81 17.55
C VAL A 56 -1.30 9.42 18.07
N ILE A 57 -0.39 9.24 17.15
CA ILE A 57 1.04 9.06 17.40
C ILE A 57 1.77 10.15 16.63
N HIS A 58 2.54 10.99 17.35
CA HIS A 58 3.44 11.95 16.70
C HIS A 58 4.86 11.41 16.70
N GLN A 59 5.52 11.49 15.56
CA GLN A 59 6.93 11.17 15.42
C GLN A 59 7.67 12.25 14.63
N ARG A 60 9.01 12.21 14.66
CA ARG A 60 9.82 13.01 13.72
C ARG A 60 9.66 12.41 12.33
N ASN A 61 9.78 13.23 11.29
CA ASN A 61 9.69 12.74 9.92
C ASN A 61 10.78 11.71 9.61
N HIS A 62 10.32 10.47 9.38
CA HIS A 62 11.14 9.33 8.98
C HIS A 62 10.58 8.62 7.74
N GLY A 63 9.51 9.16 7.14
CA GLY A 63 8.86 8.65 5.93
C GLY A 63 7.71 7.69 6.21
N VAL A 64 6.90 7.45 5.16
CA VAL A 64 5.65 6.68 5.24
C VAL A 64 5.83 5.27 5.81
N SER A 65 6.94 4.59 5.47
CA SER A 65 7.28 3.26 6.02
C SER A 65 7.42 3.28 7.54
N ALA A 66 8.08 4.30 8.10
CA ALA A 66 8.24 4.46 9.55
C ALA A 66 6.89 4.75 10.22
N ALA A 67 6.06 5.60 9.61
CA ALA A 67 4.72 5.89 10.10
C ALA A 67 3.83 4.63 10.09
N ARG A 68 3.82 3.85 9.00
CA ARG A 68 3.10 2.58 8.95
C ARG A 68 3.62 1.58 9.98
N ASN A 69 4.93 1.52 10.23
CA ASN A 69 5.54 0.68 11.26
C ASN A 69 5.10 1.08 12.67
N ALA A 70 5.02 2.37 12.99
CA ALA A 70 4.50 2.85 14.26
C ALA A 70 3.03 2.48 14.44
N GLY A 71 2.22 2.60 13.39
CA GLY A 71 0.82 2.16 13.38
C GLY A 71 0.69 0.65 13.61
N LEU A 72 1.48 -0.18 12.93
CA LEU A 72 1.51 -1.63 13.14
C LEU A 72 1.87 -2.01 14.59
N GLN A 73 2.82 -1.30 15.19
CA GLN A 73 3.20 -1.53 16.57
C GLN A 73 2.08 -1.17 17.57
N ALA A 74 1.27 -0.16 17.28
CA ALA A 74 0.16 0.27 18.11
C ALA A 74 -1.14 -0.51 17.85
N ALA A 75 -1.22 -1.24 16.73
CA ALA A 75 -2.38 -2.03 16.37
C ALA A 75 -2.61 -3.18 17.34
N ALA A 76 -3.87 -3.33 17.80
CA ALA A 76 -4.25 -4.35 18.77
C ALA A 76 -5.51 -5.12 18.35
N SER A 77 -6.26 -4.64 17.37
CA SER A 77 -7.44 -5.33 16.84
C SER A 77 -7.07 -6.60 16.10
N GLU A 78 -8.02 -7.49 15.93
CA GLU A 78 -7.82 -8.76 15.19
C GLU A 78 -7.49 -8.52 13.72
N TRP A 79 -8.10 -7.47 13.15
CA TRP A 79 -7.92 -7.07 11.76
C TRP A 79 -7.33 -5.66 11.69
N LEU A 80 -6.59 -5.41 10.63
CA LEU A 80 -6.10 -4.07 10.30
C LEU A 80 -6.18 -3.78 8.80
N THR A 81 -6.20 -2.49 8.48
CA THR A 81 -6.09 -1.96 7.12
C THR A 81 -5.30 -0.67 7.14
N PHE A 82 -4.82 -0.26 5.97
CA PHE A 82 -4.18 1.05 5.77
C PHE A 82 -5.10 1.94 4.95
N LEU A 83 -5.08 3.23 5.28
CA LEU A 83 -5.73 4.28 4.53
C LEU A 83 -4.76 5.46 4.42
N ASP A 84 -4.44 5.87 3.21
CA ASP A 84 -3.61 7.06 3.03
C ASP A 84 -4.43 8.34 3.33
N ALA A 85 -3.77 9.37 3.85
CA ALA A 85 -4.42 10.59 4.37
C ALA A 85 -5.11 11.46 3.30
N ASP A 86 -4.98 11.10 2.03
CA ASP A 86 -5.59 11.77 0.88
C ASP A 86 -6.59 10.89 0.10
N ASP A 87 -6.89 9.70 0.63
CA ASP A 87 -7.82 8.73 0.04
C ASP A 87 -9.04 8.51 0.94
N VAL A 88 -10.02 7.73 0.47
CA VAL A 88 -11.21 7.39 1.26
C VAL A 88 -11.57 5.92 1.18
N LEU A 89 -12.11 5.39 2.27
CA LEU A 89 -12.82 4.10 2.28
C LEU A 89 -14.24 4.31 1.76
N LEU A 90 -14.68 3.42 0.88
CA LEU A 90 -16.03 3.48 0.34
C LEU A 90 -17.04 2.96 1.37
N PRO A 91 -18.33 3.35 1.25
CA PRO A 91 -19.36 2.96 2.23
C PRO A 91 -19.40 1.45 2.46
N ASP A 92 -19.51 1.04 3.73
CA ASP A 92 -19.60 -0.35 4.19
C ASP A 92 -18.46 -1.28 3.75
N ALA A 93 -17.37 -0.72 3.24
CA ALA A 93 -16.23 -1.49 2.72
C ALA A 93 -15.71 -2.53 3.71
N ILE A 94 -15.39 -2.10 4.94
CA ILE A 94 -14.86 -2.99 5.98
C ILE A 94 -15.88 -4.04 6.39
N GLY A 95 -17.15 -3.67 6.57
CA GLY A 95 -18.23 -4.59 6.94
C GLY A 95 -18.42 -5.69 5.88
N ASN A 96 -18.45 -5.31 4.61
CA ASN A 96 -18.56 -6.23 3.50
C ASN A 96 -17.33 -7.17 3.42
N LEU A 97 -16.12 -6.63 3.52
CA LEU A 97 -14.91 -7.44 3.49
C LEU A 97 -14.85 -8.44 4.66
N LEU A 98 -15.18 -8.02 5.87
CA LEU A 98 -15.23 -8.91 7.04
C LEU A 98 -16.20 -10.07 6.84
N THR A 99 -17.38 -9.79 6.28
CA THR A 99 -18.41 -10.81 6.00
C THR A 99 -17.92 -11.84 4.98
N LEU A 100 -17.15 -11.40 3.98
CA LEU A 100 -16.66 -12.24 2.89
C LEU A 100 -15.32 -12.92 3.17
N ALA A 101 -14.59 -12.49 4.20
CA ALA A 101 -13.27 -13.04 4.51
C ALA A 101 -13.30 -14.53 4.88
N GLY A 102 -14.38 -15.01 5.53
CA GLY A 102 -14.47 -16.37 6.03
C GLY A 102 -13.26 -16.70 6.91
N ASP A 103 -12.64 -17.86 6.66
CA ASP A 103 -11.43 -18.32 7.36
C ASP A 103 -10.11 -17.75 6.76
N SER A 104 -10.19 -16.86 5.77
CA SER A 104 -9.01 -16.29 5.13
C SER A 104 -8.28 -15.35 6.08
N GLN A 105 -6.96 -15.32 5.97
CA GLN A 105 -6.11 -14.45 6.81
C GLN A 105 -5.95 -13.04 6.21
N ALA A 106 -6.27 -12.89 4.94
CA ALA A 106 -6.29 -11.62 4.23
C ALA A 106 -7.45 -11.60 3.23
N ILE A 107 -8.02 -10.43 2.99
CA ILE A 107 -9.00 -10.22 1.94
C ILE A 107 -8.70 -8.92 1.21
N GLN A 108 -8.78 -8.97 -0.12
CA GLN A 108 -8.64 -7.81 -1.01
C GLN A 108 -9.99 -7.44 -1.61
N GLY A 109 -10.38 -6.18 -1.47
CA GLY A 109 -11.45 -5.54 -2.24
C GLY A 109 -10.90 -4.78 -3.45
N LEU A 110 -11.80 -4.14 -4.17
CA LEU A 110 -11.46 -3.33 -5.34
C LEU A 110 -11.01 -1.93 -4.91
N VAL A 111 -10.00 -1.43 -5.62
CA VAL A 111 -9.56 -0.04 -5.56
C VAL A 111 -10.10 0.68 -6.79
N THR A 112 -10.73 1.81 -6.59
CA THR A 112 -11.33 2.63 -7.65
C THR A 112 -10.75 4.06 -7.62
N ARG A 113 -11.09 4.86 -8.62
CA ARG A 113 -10.80 6.30 -8.69
C ARG A 113 -12.08 7.14 -8.62
N SER A 114 -13.21 6.53 -8.32
CA SER A 114 -14.51 7.18 -8.19
C SER A 114 -15.06 6.93 -6.80
N GLU A 115 -15.54 7.97 -6.13
CA GLU A 115 -16.26 7.85 -4.85
C GLU A 115 -17.66 7.24 -5.00
N ALA A 116 -18.20 7.23 -6.20
CA ALA A 116 -19.48 6.62 -6.56
C ALA A 116 -19.30 5.64 -7.73
N PRO A 117 -18.52 4.55 -7.56
CA PRO A 117 -18.34 3.56 -8.60
C PRO A 117 -19.60 2.73 -8.82
N ASP A 118 -19.70 2.11 -10.00
CA ASP A 118 -20.71 1.09 -10.22
C ASP A 118 -20.59 -0.02 -9.17
N VAL A 119 -21.73 -0.52 -8.70
CA VAL A 119 -21.74 -1.60 -7.71
C VAL A 119 -21.51 -2.92 -8.43
N PRO A 120 -20.37 -3.60 -8.23
CA PRO A 120 -20.12 -4.87 -8.89
C PRO A 120 -21.01 -5.97 -8.31
N GLU A 121 -21.19 -7.04 -9.06
CA GLU A 121 -21.77 -8.27 -8.49
C GLU A 121 -20.85 -8.78 -7.38
N CYS A 122 -21.42 -8.89 -6.17
CA CYS A 122 -20.67 -9.29 -4.99
C CYS A 122 -20.27 -10.76 -5.08
N THR A 123 -19.06 -11.01 -5.56
CA THR A 123 -18.46 -12.35 -5.61
C THR A 123 -17.17 -12.38 -4.79
N VAL A 124 -16.86 -13.56 -4.25
CA VAL A 124 -15.61 -13.79 -3.52
C VAL A 124 -14.95 -15.07 -4.02
N GLN A 125 -13.63 -15.01 -4.17
CA GLN A 125 -12.80 -16.16 -4.51
C GLN A 125 -11.73 -16.32 -3.42
N THR A 126 -11.65 -17.52 -2.82
CA THR A 126 -10.57 -17.85 -1.89
C THR A 126 -9.47 -18.60 -2.64
N LEU A 127 -8.24 -18.14 -2.48
CA LEU A 127 -7.06 -18.68 -3.14
C LEU A 127 -6.03 -19.12 -2.09
N PRO A 128 -5.26 -20.18 -2.35
CA PRO A 128 -4.00 -20.40 -1.66
C PRO A 128 -3.10 -19.18 -1.80
N SER A 129 -2.33 -18.86 -0.79
CA SER A 129 -1.45 -17.68 -0.82
C SER A 129 -0.45 -17.72 -1.97
N ARG A 130 0.03 -18.92 -2.34
CA ARG A 130 0.92 -19.09 -3.50
C ARG A 130 0.28 -18.60 -4.80
N ASP A 131 -0.99 -18.93 -5.04
CA ASP A 131 -1.71 -18.54 -6.25
C ASP A 131 -1.99 -17.03 -6.24
N MET A 132 -2.29 -16.48 -5.06
CA MET A 132 -2.41 -15.03 -4.90
C MET A 132 -1.09 -14.30 -5.16
N LEU A 133 0.04 -14.84 -4.72
CA LEU A 133 1.37 -14.28 -4.99
C LEU A 133 1.72 -14.36 -6.47
N ASP A 134 1.46 -15.46 -7.16
CA ASP A 134 1.67 -15.54 -8.61
C ASP A 134 0.86 -14.47 -9.35
N LEU A 135 -0.42 -14.34 -9.00
CA LEU A 135 -1.28 -13.29 -9.56
C LEU A 135 -0.76 -11.88 -9.25
N ALA A 136 -0.34 -11.64 -8.01
CA ALA A 136 0.14 -10.35 -7.55
C ALA A 136 1.48 -9.95 -8.21
N LEU A 137 2.40 -10.89 -8.39
CA LEU A 137 3.66 -10.65 -9.08
C LEU A 137 3.46 -10.36 -10.57
N ARG A 138 2.44 -10.96 -11.19
CA ARG A 138 2.06 -10.68 -12.60
C ARG A 138 1.36 -9.33 -12.77
N ASN A 139 0.67 -8.85 -11.73
CA ASN A 139 -0.08 -7.59 -11.74
C ASN A 139 0.24 -6.75 -10.48
N PRO A 140 1.50 -6.31 -10.29
CA PRO A 140 1.92 -5.69 -9.04
C PRO A 140 1.21 -4.36 -8.77
N THR A 141 0.88 -3.60 -9.79
CA THR A 141 0.16 -2.32 -9.66
C THR A 141 -1.31 -2.47 -9.24
N VAL A 142 -1.84 -3.69 -9.26
CA VAL A 142 -3.23 -3.99 -8.86
C VAL A 142 -3.28 -4.66 -7.49
N HIS A 143 -2.27 -5.46 -7.15
CA HIS A 143 -2.33 -6.33 -5.97
C HIS A 143 -1.23 -6.08 -4.94
N LEU A 144 -0.07 -5.56 -5.36
CA LEU A 144 1.06 -5.29 -4.46
C LEU A 144 1.07 -3.82 -4.02
N HIS A 145 0.05 -3.44 -3.25
CA HIS A 145 -0.08 -2.18 -2.53
C HIS A 145 -0.89 -2.45 -1.25
N THR A 146 -0.91 -1.52 -0.32
CA THR A 146 -1.65 -1.67 0.95
C THR A 146 -3.13 -1.31 0.83
N HIS A 147 -3.55 -0.71 -0.26
CA HIS A 147 -4.91 -0.19 -0.46
C HIS A 147 -5.93 -1.30 -0.69
N GLY A 148 -7.10 -1.17 -0.08
CA GLY A 148 -8.21 -2.12 -0.26
C GLY A 148 -7.99 -3.50 0.36
N TRP A 149 -6.94 -3.69 1.15
CA TRP A 149 -6.69 -4.90 1.91
C TRP A 149 -7.23 -4.81 3.32
N LEU A 150 -7.82 -5.90 3.80
CA LEU A 150 -8.08 -6.15 5.20
C LEU A 150 -7.25 -7.39 5.62
N LEU A 151 -6.41 -7.22 6.62
CA LEU A 151 -5.37 -8.19 7.01
C LEU A 151 -5.58 -8.62 8.47
N ARG A 152 -5.50 -9.92 8.75
CA ARG A 152 -5.40 -10.37 10.13
C ARG A 152 -4.08 -9.89 10.72
N ARG A 153 -4.14 -9.29 11.92
CA ARG A 153 -2.94 -8.76 12.58
C ARG A 153 -1.84 -9.80 12.76
N GLU A 154 -2.20 -11.06 12.96
CA GLU A 154 -1.25 -12.17 13.14
C GLU A 154 -0.30 -12.40 11.95
N ILE A 155 -0.69 -12.01 10.72
CA ILE A 155 0.18 -12.12 9.54
C ILE A 155 1.03 -10.88 9.31
N CYS A 156 0.77 -9.78 10.01
CA CYS A 156 1.46 -8.49 9.84
C CYS A 156 2.68 -8.36 10.78
N ASN A 157 3.47 -9.43 10.93
CA ASN A 157 4.64 -9.47 11.83
C ASN A 157 5.89 -8.82 11.23
N GLU A 158 5.90 -8.60 9.94
CA GLU A 158 7.00 -7.99 9.21
C GLU A 158 6.86 -6.46 9.23
N ARG A 159 7.98 -5.75 9.33
CA ARG A 159 8.01 -4.29 9.26
C ARG A 159 8.20 -3.83 7.81
N PHE A 160 7.65 -2.67 7.48
CA PHE A 160 8.02 -1.97 6.25
C PHE A 160 9.51 -1.64 6.25
N ASN A 161 10.13 -1.74 5.08
CA ASN A 161 11.53 -1.39 4.91
C ASN A 161 11.68 0.15 4.80
N GLU A 162 12.12 0.79 5.87
CA GLU A 162 12.25 2.24 5.98
C GLU A 162 13.32 2.85 5.04
N SER A 163 14.15 2.02 4.41
CA SER A 163 15.11 2.48 3.42
C SER A 163 14.52 2.68 2.02
N LEU A 164 13.29 2.18 1.79
CA LEU A 164 12.56 2.32 0.54
C LEU A 164 11.67 3.56 0.58
N ARG A 165 11.71 4.34 -0.50
CA ARG A 165 10.83 5.52 -0.69
C ARG A 165 9.77 5.30 -1.77
N LEU A 166 9.87 4.20 -2.51
CA LEU A 166 8.95 3.85 -3.59
C LEU A 166 8.81 2.33 -3.65
N GLY A 167 7.56 1.83 -3.73
CA GLY A 167 7.25 0.40 -3.80
C GLY A 167 7.50 -0.36 -2.49
N GLU A 168 7.63 0.35 -1.38
CA GLU A 168 7.77 -0.18 -0.02
C GLU A 168 6.55 -1.02 0.38
N ASP A 169 5.38 -0.61 -0.08
CA ASP A 169 4.10 -1.29 0.14
C ASP A 169 4.05 -2.64 -0.58
N GLY A 170 4.45 -2.69 -1.84
CA GLY A 170 4.50 -3.92 -2.62
C GLY A 170 5.53 -4.90 -2.08
N GLU A 171 6.70 -4.43 -1.68
CA GLU A 171 7.74 -5.26 -1.05
C GLU A 171 7.25 -5.86 0.27
N TRP A 172 6.59 -5.05 1.10
CA TRP A 172 6.00 -5.50 2.36
C TRP A 172 4.86 -6.50 2.13
N MET A 173 3.93 -6.21 1.22
CA MET A 173 2.81 -7.11 0.89
C MET A 173 3.29 -8.48 0.39
N MET A 174 4.36 -8.55 -0.40
CA MET A 174 4.93 -9.85 -0.80
C MET A 174 5.37 -10.67 0.41
N ARG A 175 6.01 -10.04 1.41
CA ARG A 175 6.45 -10.75 2.63
C ARG A 175 5.26 -11.19 3.48
N VAL A 176 4.25 -10.35 3.63
CA VAL A 176 3.01 -10.69 4.34
C VAL A 176 2.30 -11.86 3.65
N LEU A 177 2.05 -11.75 2.35
CA LEU A 177 1.37 -12.81 1.59
C LEU A 177 2.15 -14.12 1.60
N ARG A 178 3.48 -14.09 1.57
CA ARG A 178 4.32 -15.29 1.72
C ARG A 178 4.07 -16.05 3.02
N GLY A 179 3.78 -15.33 4.11
CA GLY A 179 3.49 -15.91 5.43
C GLY A 179 2.03 -16.33 5.63
N THR A 180 1.17 -16.11 4.64
CA THR A 180 -0.28 -16.32 4.70
C THR A 180 -0.64 -17.70 4.13
N LYS A 181 -1.72 -18.34 4.59
CA LYS A 181 -2.21 -19.63 4.05
C LYS A 181 -3.21 -19.42 2.92
N THR A 182 -4.25 -18.65 3.20
CA THR A 182 -5.35 -18.39 2.28
C THR A 182 -5.69 -16.92 2.22
N VAL A 183 -6.05 -16.46 1.04
CA VAL A 183 -6.43 -15.08 0.73
C VAL A 183 -7.76 -15.07 0.00
N ALA A 184 -8.68 -14.25 0.45
CA ALA A 184 -9.91 -13.98 -0.26
C ALA A 184 -9.74 -12.76 -1.19
N ARG A 185 -10.38 -12.80 -2.36
CA ARG A 185 -10.55 -11.64 -3.25
C ARG A 185 -12.02 -11.40 -3.46
N ALA A 186 -12.49 -10.23 -3.09
CA ALA A 186 -13.89 -9.85 -3.18
C ALA A 186 -14.10 -8.80 -4.28
N GLN A 187 -15.16 -8.96 -5.06
CA GLN A 187 -15.66 -7.93 -5.98
C GLN A 187 -16.51 -6.94 -5.16
N VAL A 188 -15.84 -6.22 -4.27
CA VAL A 188 -16.43 -5.18 -3.41
C VAL A 188 -15.60 -3.92 -3.55
N ASN A 189 -16.22 -2.83 -3.92
CA ASN A 189 -15.57 -1.52 -3.93
C ASN A 189 -15.20 -1.13 -2.48
N ALA A 190 -13.90 -1.11 -2.18
CA ALA A 190 -13.43 -0.90 -0.82
C ALA A 190 -12.71 0.43 -0.62
N TYR A 191 -12.01 0.90 -1.64
CA TYR A 191 -11.06 2.00 -1.52
C TYR A 191 -11.16 2.92 -2.73
N CYS A 192 -11.20 4.22 -2.51
CA CYS A 192 -11.10 5.22 -3.56
C CYS A 192 -9.76 5.94 -3.47
N TYR A 193 -8.96 5.78 -4.51
CA TYR A 193 -7.66 6.41 -4.67
C TYR A 193 -7.78 7.75 -5.39
N HIS A 194 -7.36 8.84 -4.73
CA HIS A 194 -7.37 10.18 -5.29
C HIS A 194 -6.02 10.53 -5.94
N LEU A 195 -6.06 10.88 -7.24
CA LEU A 195 -4.87 11.34 -7.94
C LEU A 195 -4.51 12.76 -7.54
N ARG A 196 -3.32 12.96 -6.97
CA ARG A 196 -2.77 14.30 -6.71
C ARG A 196 -1.78 14.70 -7.82
N ALA A 197 -1.81 15.98 -8.20
CA ALA A 197 -0.86 16.54 -9.16
C ALA A 197 0.59 16.54 -8.63
N ASP A 198 0.76 16.55 -7.30
CA ASP A 198 2.05 16.67 -6.61
C ASP A 198 2.48 15.36 -5.93
N SER A 199 2.29 14.21 -6.59
CA SER A 199 2.79 12.94 -6.02
C SER A 199 4.32 12.97 -5.86
N ALA A 200 4.83 12.36 -4.78
CA ALA A 200 6.16 12.50 -4.17
C ALA A 200 7.41 12.13 -5.02
N VAL A 201 7.33 12.15 -6.33
CA VAL A 201 8.43 11.75 -7.23
C VAL A 201 9.12 12.98 -7.80
N HIS A 202 10.26 13.36 -7.23
CA HIS A 202 10.91 14.65 -7.48
C HIS A 202 11.89 14.72 -8.68
N SER A 203 12.41 13.59 -9.18
CA SER A 203 13.20 13.57 -10.42
C SER A 203 13.24 12.17 -11.04
N ALA A 204 13.41 12.09 -12.36
CA ALA A 204 13.50 10.80 -13.06
C ALA A 204 14.69 9.95 -12.61
N ALA A 205 15.84 10.57 -12.29
CA ALA A 205 17.01 9.86 -11.81
C ALA A 205 16.81 9.25 -10.42
N ASP A 206 16.05 9.94 -9.56
CA ASP A 206 15.72 9.45 -8.23
C ASP A 206 14.70 8.30 -8.31
N VAL A 207 13.71 8.39 -9.19
CA VAL A 207 12.73 7.33 -9.44
C VAL A 207 13.40 6.04 -9.86
N VAL A 208 14.32 6.08 -10.82
CA VAL A 208 15.05 4.90 -11.28
C VAL A 208 15.86 4.27 -10.15
N ARG A 209 16.55 5.09 -9.36
CA ARG A 209 17.31 4.62 -8.20
C ARG A 209 16.43 3.93 -7.17
N GLU A 210 15.27 4.50 -6.87
CA GLU A 210 14.33 3.92 -5.90
C GLU A 210 13.72 2.60 -6.41
N TYR A 211 13.31 2.50 -7.67
CA TYR A 211 12.86 1.23 -8.24
C TYR A 211 13.94 0.14 -8.19
N LEU A 212 15.21 0.48 -8.43
CA LEU A 212 16.34 -0.45 -8.31
C LEU A 212 16.52 -0.92 -6.85
N ARG A 213 16.37 -0.03 -5.88
CA ARG A 213 16.40 -0.39 -4.46
C ARG A 213 15.27 -1.34 -4.10
N THR A 214 14.05 -1.06 -4.55
CA THR A 214 12.89 -1.92 -4.33
C THR A 214 13.09 -3.31 -4.93
N LEU A 215 13.56 -3.40 -6.18
CA LEU A 215 13.88 -4.69 -6.81
C LEU A 215 14.95 -5.46 -6.05
N THR A 216 16.00 -4.76 -5.57
CA THR A 216 17.04 -5.38 -4.76
C THR A 216 16.51 -5.90 -3.44
N ALA A 217 15.65 -5.13 -2.77
CA ALA A 217 15.02 -5.52 -1.51
C ALA A 217 14.04 -6.69 -1.69
N ALA A 218 13.33 -6.75 -2.81
CA ALA A 218 12.39 -7.82 -3.13
C ALA A 218 13.09 -9.14 -3.51
N GLN A 219 14.35 -9.09 -3.97
CA GLN A 219 15.06 -10.26 -4.52
C GLN A 219 15.09 -11.48 -3.58
N PRO A 220 15.37 -11.37 -2.27
CA PRO A 220 15.35 -12.52 -1.36
C PRO A 220 13.96 -13.20 -1.32
N THR A 221 12.89 -12.41 -1.33
CA THR A 221 11.51 -12.93 -1.33
C THR A 221 11.20 -13.61 -2.67
N LEU A 222 11.55 -12.99 -3.79
CA LEU A 222 11.36 -13.58 -5.12
C LEU A 222 12.12 -14.91 -5.29
N ASN A 223 13.33 -15.01 -4.78
CA ASN A 223 14.11 -16.24 -4.80
C ASN A 223 13.49 -17.34 -3.95
N TYR A 224 12.96 -16.97 -2.77
CA TYR A 224 12.31 -17.93 -1.88
C TYR A 224 11.02 -18.52 -2.46
N LEU A 225 10.28 -17.74 -3.25
CA LEU A 225 8.97 -18.14 -3.78
C LEU A 225 9.06 -19.25 -4.84
N ASP A 226 10.22 -19.43 -5.48
CA ASP A 226 10.41 -20.40 -6.58
C ASP A 226 9.33 -20.27 -7.67
N MET A 227 9.12 -19.04 -8.14
CA MET A 227 8.17 -18.65 -9.17
C MET A 227 8.89 -17.86 -10.28
N PRO A 228 9.75 -18.49 -11.08
CA PRO A 228 10.66 -17.78 -11.98
C PRO A 228 9.94 -16.90 -13.01
N ASP A 229 8.84 -17.38 -13.59
CA ASP A 229 8.09 -16.63 -14.61
C ASP A 229 7.36 -15.41 -14.01
N ALA A 230 6.73 -15.57 -12.85
CA ALA A 230 6.06 -14.48 -12.14
C ALA A 230 7.09 -13.45 -11.63
N ALA A 231 8.23 -13.89 -11.11
CA ALA A 231 9.32 -13.02 -10.70
C ALA A 231 9.92 -12.26 -11.89
N ALA A 232 10.07 -12.91 -13.05
CA ALA A 232 10.52 -12.23 -14.27
C ALA A 232 9.52 -11.16 -14.72
N GLN A 233 8.23 -11.44 -14.64
CA GLN A 233 7.16 -10.49 -14.98
C GLN A 233 7.13 -9.28 -14.02
N TYR A 234 7.30 -9.53 -12.72
CA TYR A 234 7.45 -8.47 -11.71
C TYR A 234 8.63 -7.55 -12.01
N ARG A 235 9.81 -8.12 -12.31
CA ARG A 235 11.00 -7.36 -12.69
C ARG A 235 10.78 -6.56 -13.96
N LEU A 236 10.17 -7.17 -14.99
CA LEU A 236 9.88 -6.50 -16.25
C LEU A 236 8.93 -5.30 -16.05
N MET A 237 7.89 -5.45 -15.23
CA MET A 237 6.96 -4.36 -14.92
C MET A 237 7.68 -3.19 -14.24
N HIS A 238 8.54 -3.45 -13.26
CA HIS A 238 9.33 -2.41 -12.61
C HIS A 238 10.31 -1.73 -13.58
N LEU A 239 10.91 -2.48 -14.48
CA LEU A 239 11.78 -1.93 -15.53
C LEU A 239 10.98 -1.03 -16.49
N LEU A 240 9.77 -1.42 -16.88
CA LEU A 240 8.89 -0.61 -17.72
C LEU A 240 8.46 0.67 -17.00
N LEU A 241 8.11 0.59 -15.72
CA LEU A 241 7.77 1.78 -14.91
C LEU A 241 8.96 2.73 -14.79
N MET A 242 10.17 2.23 -14.57
CA MET A 242 11.39 3.04 -14.59
C MET A 242 11.58 3.74 -15.93
N LEU A 243 11.43 3.03 -17.05
CA LEU A 243 11.60 3.59 -18.39
C LEU A 243 10.53 4.66 -18.68
N THR A 244 9.28 4.40 -18.36
CA THR A 244 8.19 5.35 -18.61
C THR A 244 8.32 6.61 -17.78
N HIS A 245 8.63 6.52 -16.49
CA HIS A 245 8.85 7.70 -15.66
C HIS A 245 10.14 8.44 -16.02
N GLY A 246 11.23 7.74 -16.29
CA GLY A 246 12.51 8.33 -16.67
C GLY A 246 12.48 9.04 -18.03
N VAL A 247 11.78 8.47 -19.02
CA VAL A 247 11.71 9.02 -20.38
C VAL A 247 10.72 10.20 -20.48
N VAL A 248 9.59 10.11 -19.77
CA VAL A 248 8.53 11.12 -19.88
C VAL A 248 8.91 12.41 -19.14
N GLN A 249 9.65 12.33 -18.02
CA GLN A 249 9.98 13.53 -17.24
C GLN A 249 11.21 14.29 -17.74
N GLU A 250 12.22 13.63 -18.35
CA GLU A 250 13.47 14.30 -18.76
C GLU A 250 13.62 14.59 -20.25
N GLY A 251 12.62 14.28 -21.08
CA GLY A 251 12.62 14.64 -22.52
C GLY A 251 13.78 14.06 -23.34
N GLY A 252 14.48 13.03 -22.83
CA GLY A 252 15.70 12.54 -23.44
C GLY A 252 15.84 11.02 -23.54
N PHE A 253 15.54 10.44 -24.71
CA PHE A 253 15.82 9.05 -25.08
C PHE A 253 17.31 8.64 -24.88
N ARG A 254 18.25 9.60 -24.90
CA ARG A 254 19.69 9.34 -24.74
C ARG A 254 20.12 9.01 -23.32
N ASP A 255 19.52 9.61 -22.30
CA ASP A 255 19.86 9.32 -20.91
C ASP A 255 19.17 8.05 -20.41
N GLY A 256 17.98 7.71 -20.91
CA GLY A 256 17.38 6.40 -20.73
C GLY A 256 18.26 5.25 -21.23
N LEU A 257 18.97 5.42 -22.35
CA LEU A 257 19.87 4.39 -22.89
C LEU A 257 21.15 4.20 -22.06
N ARG A 258 21.67 5.23 -21.39
CA ARG A 258 22.81 5.10 -20.46
C ARG A 258 22.42 4.31 -19.20
N GLN A 259 21.19 4.49 -18.73
CA GLN A 259 20.62 3.74 -17.62
C GLN A 259 20.33 2.28 -17.99
N CYS A 260 20.09 1.96 -19.27
CA CYS A 260 19.98 0.59 -19.77
C CYS A 260 21.23 -0.27 -19.51
N GLY A 261 22.40 0.32 -19.28
CA GLY A 261 23.62 -0.40 -18.87
C GLY A 261 23.52 -1.04 -17.48
N ALA A 262 22.82 -0.40 -16.55
CA ALA A 262 22.51 -0.96 -15.22
C ALA A 262 21.41 -2.04 -15.32
N ILE A 263 20.42 -1.82 -16.17
CA ILE A 263 19.35 -2.77 -16.48
C ILE A 263 19.90 -4.07 -17.09
N ARG A 264 20.86 -3.97 -18.03
CA ARG A 264 21.51 -5.16 -18.63
C ARG A 264 22.31 -6.00 -17.62
N ARG A 265 22.80 -5.42 -16.54
CA ARG A 265 23.47 -6.17 -15.47
C ARG A 265 22.45 -6.94 -14.63
N LEU A 266 21.33 -6.32 -14.26
CA LEU A 266 20.23 -6.96 -13.50
C LEU A 266 19.52 -8.09 -14.26
N CYS A 267 19.49 -8.05 -15.60
CA CYS A 267 18.91 -9.12 -16.42
C CYS A 267 19.85 -10.31 -16.64
N ARG A 268 21.12 -10.22 -16.21
CA ARG A 268 22.13 -11.30 -16.33
C ARG A 268 22.36 -12.06 -15.03
N GLU A 269 21.87 -11.55 -13.91
CA GLU A 269 21.80 -12.17 -12.59
C GLU A 269 20.39 -12.75 -12.34
#